data_36106efe4c0fbc54fb09a98c1fd7ae1e
#
_entry.id   36106efe4c0fbc54fb09a98c1fd7ae1e
#
_cell.length_a   1.000
_cell.length_b   1.000
_cell.length_c   1.000
_cell.angle_alpha   90.00
_cell.angle_beta   90.00
_cell.angle_gamma   90.00
#
_symmetry.space_group_name_H-M   'P 1'
#
loop_
_entity.id
_entity.type
_entity.pdbx_description
1 polymer ?
#
loop_
_entity_poly.entity_id
_entity_poly.type
_entity_poly.pdbx_seq_one_letter_code
_entity_poly.pdbx_strand_id
1 'polypeptide(L)'
;ENYKNVQVLGGLSVAEFTRTMRAMTAWVAPKQGCNYCHNPQNLAEDSKYTKVVARRMIQMTQKVNAEWKPHVAATGVTCWTCHRGQGVPAQVWFNAEPQDKRGDFIGNLNGQNLASPSVGLASLPYDPFTPYLQKAAVIGVGAPS
;
A
#
# COMPACT_ATOMS: atom_id res chain seq x y z
N GLU A 1 -31.18 7.28 -8.33
CA GLU A 1 -29.82 7.11 -7.78
C GLU A 1 -29.90 6.44 -6.41
N ASN A 2 -29.31 5.25 -6.30
CA ASN A 2 -29.40 4.48 -5.08
C ASN A 2 -28.32 4.84 -4.03
N TYR A 3 -27.32 5.63 -4.41
CA TYR A 3 -26.23 6.06 -3.54
C TYR A 3 -26.03 7.57 -3.62
N LYS A 4 -25.77 8.17 -2.45
CA LYS A 4 -25.48 9.60 -2.32
C LYS A 4 -24.00 9.81 -1.98
N ASN A 5 -23.46 10.95 -2.41
CA ASN A 5 -22.09 11.37 -2.10
C ASN A 5 -20.99 10.42 -2.64
N VAL A 6 -21.24 9.82 -3.81
CA VAL A 6 -20.22 9.03 -4.52
C VAL A 6 -19.37 9.97 -5.37
N GLN A 7 -18.09 10.16 -4.97
CA GLN A 7 -17.19 11.14 -5.59
C GLN A 7 -16.09 10.51 -6.46
N VAL A 8 -15.71 9.26 -6.18
CA VAL A 8 -14.53 8.64 -6.81
C VAL A 8 -14.80 7.29 -7.48
N LEU A 9 -15.99 6.74 -7.34
CA LEU A 9 -16.42 5.46 -7.91
C LEU A 9 -17.69 5.63 -8.74
N GLY A 10 -17.82 6.77 -9.42
CA GLY A 10 -18.92 7.04 -10.33
C GLY A 10 -18.88 6.08 -11.52
N GLY A 11 -20.06 5.73 -12.03
CA GLY A 11 -20.18 4.85 -13.18
C GLY A 11 -20.26 3.35 -12.87
N LEU A 12 -20.08 2.94 -11.62
CA LEU A 12 -20.29 1.56 -11.21
C LEU A 12 -21.80 1.26 -11.06
N SER A 13 -22.20 0.07 -11.46
CA SER A 13 -23.52 -0.45 -11.10
C SER A 13 -23.63 -0.65 -9.58
N VAL A 14 -24.85 -0.73 -9.07
CA VAL A 14 -25.11 -0.98 -7.62
C VAL A 14 -24.41 -2.24 -7.14
N ALA A 15 -24.43 -3.28 -7.94
CA ALA A 15 -23.79 -4.56 -7.61
C ALA A 15 -22.25 -4.43 -7.54
N GLU A 16 -21.64 -3.75 -8.49
CA GLU A 16 -20.20 -3.52 -8.52
C GLU A 16 -19.75 -2.61 -7.37
N PHE A 17 -20.51 -1.54 -7.12
CA PHE A 17 -20.23 -0.64 -6.00
C PHE A 17 -20.29 -1.39 -4.66
N THR A 18 -21.34 -2.17 -4.42
CA THR A 18 -21.49 -2.96 -3.20
C THR A 18 -20.35 -3.97 -3.05
N ARG A 19 -19.99 -4.66 -4.12
CA ARG A 19 -18.86 -5.60 -4.13
C ARG A 19 -17.54 -4.92 -3.82
N THR A 20 -17.31 -3.73 -4.40
CA THR A 20 -16.12 -2.93 -4.13
C THR A 20 -16.04 -2.50 -2.67
N MET A 21 -17.14 -2.05 -2.07
CA MET A 21 -17.18 -1.69 -0.64
C MET A 21 -16.86 -2.87 0.26
N ARG A 22 -17.41 -4.05 -0.04
CA ARG A 22 -17.10 -5.28 0.70
C ARG A 22 -15.63 -5.69 0.57
N ALA A 23 -15.08 -5.63 -0.63
CA ALA A 23 -13.69 -5.93 -0.88
C ALA A 23 -12.76 -4.96 -0.12
N MET A 24 -13.01 -3.66 -0.20
CA MET A 24 -12.26 -2.64 0.54
C MET A 24 -12.32 -2.89 2.05
N THR A 25 -13.48 -3.24 2.58
CA THR A 25 -13.65 -3.58 4.01
C THR A 25 -12.77 -4.77 4.38
N ALA A 26 -12.77 -5.83 3.59
CA ALA A 26 -11.94 -7.01 3.83
C ALA A 26 -10.44 -6.69 3.74
N TRP A 27 -10.06 -5.79 2.83
CA TRP A 27 -8.66 -5.45 2.59
C TRP A 27 -8.06 -4.46 3.59
N VAL A 28 -8.89 -3.60 4.19
CA VAL A 28 -8.43 -2.48 5.02
C VAL A 28 -8.86 -2.64 6.48
N ALA A 29 -10.09 -3.03 6.73
CA ALA A 29 -10.68 -3.00 8.07
C ALA A 29 -11.57 -4.21 8.36
N PRO A 30 -11.08 -5.45 8.20
CA PRO A 30 -11.91 -6.65 8.38
C PRO A 30 -12.49 -6.79 9.78
N LYS A 31 -11.81 -6.25 10.79
CA LYS A 31 -12.25 -6.31 12.19
C LYS A 31 -13.32 -5.26 12.51
N GLN A 32 -13.18 -4.06 11.99
CA GLN A 32 -14.09 -2.94 12.26
C GLN A 32 -15.28 -2.90 11.30
N GLY A 33 -15.17 -3.56 10.15
CA GLY A 33 -16.20 -3.60 9.14
C GLY A 33 -16.48 -2.24 8.49
N CYS A 34 -17.69 -2.05 8.01
CA CYS A 34 -18.12 -0.81 7.35
C CYS A 34 -18.02 0.42 8.26
N ASN A 35 -18.12 0.21 9.55
CA ASN A 35 -18.07 1.28 10.56
C ASN A 35 -16.70 1.96 10.65
N TYR A 36 -15.65 1.37 10.09
CA TYR A 36 -14.34 2.01 10.02
C TYR A 36 -14.38 3.31 9.21
N CYS A 37 -15.12 3.30 8.09
CA CYS A 37 -15.21 4.44 7.17
C CYS A 37 -16.57 5.15 7.20
N HIS A 38 -17.63 4.49 7.61
CA HIS A 38 -18.98 5.01 7.53
C HIS A 38 -19.66 5.16 8.89
N ASN A 39 -20.49 6.19 9.02
CA ASN A 39 -21.47 6.24 10.09
C ASN A 39 -22.64 5.32 9.71
N PRO A 40 -23.00 4.33 10.57
CA PRO A 40 -24.09 3.41 10.27
C PRO A 40 -25.46 4.05 10.09
N GLN A 41 -25.68 5.21 10.71
CA GLN A 41 -26.95 5.97 10.61
C GLN A 41 -27.04 6.76 9.30
N ASN A 42 -25.91 7.13 8.71
CA ASN A 42 -25.84 7.86 7.46
C ASN A 42 -24.56 7.55 6.69
N LEU A 43 -24.61 6.54 5.85
CA LEU A 43 -23.44 6.08 5.07
C LEU A 43 -22.91 7.15 4.10
N ALA A 44 -23.74 8.12 3.73
CA ALA A 44 -23.38 9.17 2.78
C ALA A 44 -22.55 10.31 3.39
N GLU A 45 -22.66 10.54 4.69
CA GLU A 45 -21.96 11.65 5.34
C GLU A 45 -20.45 11.46 5.42
N ASP A 46 -19.73 12.56 5.57
CA ASP A 46 -18.26 12.59 5.64
C ASP A 46 -17.74 12.89 7.06
N SER A 47 -18.52 12.55 8.07
CA SER A 47 -18.15 12.75 9.48
C SER A 47 -16.91 11.96 9.90
N LYS A 48 -16.62 10.84 9.21
CA LYS A 48 -15.42 10.04 9.49
C LYS A 48 -14.26 10.39 8.58
N TYR A 49 -13.16 10.82 9.19
CA TYR A 49 -11.93 11.14 8.48
C TYR A 49 -11.42 9.97 7.62
N THR A 50 -11.55 8.74 8.09
CA THR A 50 -11.17 7.53 7.35
C THR A 50 -11.88 7.39 6.00
N LYS A 51 -13.14 7.84 5.89
CA LYS A 51 -13.86 7.87 4.62
C LYS A 51 -13.26 8.89 3.64
N VAL A 52 -12.89 10.06 4.15
CA VAL A 52 -12.25 11.12 3.34
C VAL A 52 -10.89 10.64 2.83
N VAL A 53 -10.10 10.02 3.70
CA VAL A 53 -8.80 9.42 3.34
C VAL A 53 -8.99 8.30 2.31
N ALA A 54 -9.99 7.43 2.49
CA ALA A 54 -10.25 6.33 1.55
C ALA A 54 -10.47 6.81 0.11
N ARG A 55 -11.13 7.95 -0.10
CA ARG A 55 -11.26 8.54 -1.45
C ARG A 55 -9.90 8.88 -2.06
N ARG A 56 -8.98 9.44 -1.27
CA ARG A 56 -7.63 9.74 -1.74
C ARG A 56 -6.84 8.48 -2.04
N MET A 57 -7.00 7.44 -1.22
CA MET A 57 -6.37 6.14 -1.46
C MET A 57 -6.90 5.47 -2.73
N ILE A 58 -8.19 5.57 -3.01
CA ILE A 58 -8.78 5.09 -4.27
C ILE A 58 -8.17 5.83 -5.46
N GLN A 59 -8.09 7.15 -5.41
CA GLN A 59 -7.48 7.97 -6.47
C GLN A 59 -6.02 7.60 -6.69
N MET A 60 -5.25 7.41 -5.63
CA MET A 60 -3.86 6.96 -5.71
C MET A 60 -3.76 5.59 -6.39
N THR A 61 -4.57 4.62 -5.98
CA THR A 61 -4.60 3.28 -6.57
C THR A 61 -4.96 3.33 -8.06
N GLN A 62 -5.97 4.11 -8.42
CA GLN A 62 -6.36 4.32 -9.82
C GLN A 62 -5.22 4.93 -10.64
N LYS A 63 -4.54 5.93 -10.08
CA LYS A 63 -3.41 6.60 -10.74
C LYS A 63 -2.25 5.63 -10.96
N VAL A 64 -1.86 4.85 -9.94
CA VAL A 64 -0.81 3.83 -10.08
C VAL A 64 -1.17 2.82 -11.18
N ASN A 65 -2.40 2.33 -11.18
CA ASN A 65 -2.85 1.36 -12.18
C ASN A 65 -2.92 1.93 -13.60
N ALA A 66 -3.16 3.23 -13.73
CA ALA A 66 -3.22 3.89 -15.05
C ALA A 66 -1.82 4.25 -15.58
N GLU A 67 -1.00 4.90 -14.77
CA GLU A 67 0.28 5.47 -15.19
C GLU A 67 1.43 4.45 -15.18
N TRP A 68 1.34 3.42 -14.33
CA TRP A 68 2.38 2.41 -14.17
C TRP A 68 1.98 1.03 -14.72
N LYS A 69 1.01 1.01 -15.62
CA LYS A 69 0.48 -0.23 -16.20
C LYS A 69 1.54 -1.20 -16.74
N PRO A 70 2.61 -0.75 -17.41
CA PRO A 70 3.66 -1.66 -17.86
C PRO A 70 4.38 -2.37 -16.70
N HIS A 71 4.38 -1.76 -15.51
CA HIS A 71 5.08 -2.27 -14.33
C HIS A 71 4.19 -3.12 -13.44
N VAL A 72 2.95 -2.70 -13.23
CA VAL A 72 1.99 -3.41 -12.37
C VAL A 72 1.15 -4.44 -13.12
N ALA A 73 1.32 -4.55 -14.43
CA ALA A 73 0.61 -5.45 -15.34
C ALA A 73 -0.93 -5.26 -15.32
N ALA A 74 -1.65 -6.21 -15.92
CA ALA A 74 -3.11 -6.17 -15.94
C ALA A 74 -3.75 -6.34 -14.56
N THR A 75 -3.09 -7.03 -13.65
CA THR A 75 -3.55 -7.22 -12.28
C THR A 75 -3.60 -5.91 -11.50
N GLY A 76 -2.61 -5.04 -11.70
CA GLY A 76 -2.50 -3.77 -10.99
C GLY A 76 -2.26 -3.92 -9.49
N VAL A 77 -2.45 -2.81 -8.78
CA VAL A 77 -2.43 -2.76 -7.31
C VAL A 77 -3.83 -2.57 -6.76
N THR A 78 -4.06 -3.06 -5.56
CA THR A 78 -5.32 -2.88 -4.82
C THR A 78 -5.03 -2.33 -3.42
N CYS A 79 -6.07 -2.06 -2.64
CA CYS A 79 -5.89 -1.69 -1.23
C CYS A 79 -5.15 -2.79 -0.45
N TRP A 80 -5.38 -4.06 -0.78
CA TRP A 80 -4.70 -5.19 -0.15
C TRP A 80 -3.19 -5.16 -0.36
N THR A 81 -2.71 -4.68 -1.49
CA THR A 81 -1.27 -4.62 -1.81
C THR A 81 -0.46 -3.96 -0.70
N CYS A 82 -1.00 -2.91 -0.09
CA CYS A 82 -0.35 -2.19 1.01
C CYS A 82 -0.95 -2.50 2.38
N HIS A 83 -2.28 -2.56 2.49
CA HIS A 83 -2.97 -2.63 3.78
C HIS A 83 -2.99 -4.03 4.41
N ARG A 84 -3.17 -5.07 3.62
CA ARG A 84 -3.16 -6.48 4.08
C ARG A 84 -4.04 -6.73 5.30
N GLY A 85 -5.24 -6.17 5.31
CA GLY A 85 -6.20 -6.28 6.41
C GLY A 85 -5.98 -5.32 7.58
N GLN A 86 -5.13 -4.32 7.41
CA GLN A 86 -4.84 -3.32 8.45
C GLN A 86 -5.20 -1.92 7.98
N GLY A 87 -5.90 -1.14 8.82
CA GLY A 87 -6.29 0.24 8.50
C GLY A 87 -5.10 1.16 8.23
N VAL A 88 -4.00 0.92 8.92
CA VAL A 88 -2.70 1.54 8.64
C VAL A 88 -1.76 0.43 8.16
N PRO A 89 -1.16 0.55 6.97
CA PRO A 89 -0.19 -0.41 6.50
C PRO A 89 0.98 -0.58 7.46
N ALA A 90 1.44 -1.80 7.64
CA ALA A 90 2.66 -2.04 8.40
C ALA A 90 3.84 -1.41 7.66
N GLN A 91 4.53 -0.48 8.32
CA GLN A 91 5.69 0.21 7.76
C GLN A 91 6.96 -0.62 8.01
N VAL A 92 7.02 -1.78 7.36
CA VAL A 92 8.18 -2.67 7.45
C VAL A 92 8.93 -2.58 6.13
N TRP A 93 10.01 -1.81 6.13
CA TRP A 93 10.80 -1.49 4.95
C TRP A 93 12.13 -2.24 4.88
N PHE A 94 12.56 -2.81 5.98
CA PHE A 94 13.86 -3.49 6.10
C PHE A 94 13.86 -4.45 7.28
N ASN A 95 14.84 -5.35 7.33
CA ASN A 95 15.13 -6.16 8.51
C ASN A 95 15.95 -5.35 9.52
N ALA A 96 15.51 -5.33 10.78
CA ALA A 96 16.20 -4.60 11.84
C ALA A 96 17.54 -5.26 12.23
N GLU A 97 17.69 -6.54 11.98
CA GLU A 97 18.91 -7.28 12.32
C GLU A 97 19.86 -7.37 11.12
N PRO A 98 21.14 -7.07 11.33
CA PRO A 98 22.16 -7.25 10.31
C PRO A 98 22.27 -8.74 9.96
N GLN A 99 22.33 -9.02 8.67
CA GLN A 99 22.63 -10.36 8.20
C GLN A 99 24.10 -10.66 8.42
N ASP A 100 24.40 -11.91 8.76
CA ASP A 100 25.77 -12.38 8.80
C ASP A 100 26.47 -12.12 7.48
N LYS A 101 27.62 -11.49 7.54
CA LYS A 101 28.48 -11.27 6.38
C LYS A 101 28.91 -12.63 5.85
N ARG A 102 28.31 -13.08 4.80
CA ARG A 102 28.78 -14.27 4.09
C ARG A 102 29.88 -13.87 3.11
N GLY A 103 31.10 -13.87 3.62
CA GLY A 103 32.29 -13.71 2.81
C GLY A 103 32.54 -12.30 2.25
N ASP A 104 33.82 -12.01 2.01
CA ASP A 104 34.28 -10.74 1.41
C ASP A 104 34.09 -10.71 -0.12
N PHE A 105 33.14 -11.45 -0.62
CA PHE A 105 32.93 -11.53 -2.07
C PHE A 105 32.09 -10.38 -2.59
N ILE A 106 32.30 -10.01 -3.83
CA ILE A 106 31.46 -9.03 -4.55
C ILE A 106 30.00 -9.42 -4.36
N GLY A 107 29.22 -8.54 -3.74
CA GLY A 107 27.87 -8.90 -3.35
C GLY A 107 27.78 -9.22 -1.86
N ASN A 108 28.51 -8.47 -1.06
CA ASN A 108 28.17 -8.36 0.34
C ASN A 108 26.65 -8.28 0.46
N LEU A 109 26.04 -9.30 1.04
CA LEU A 109 24.59 -9.38 1.25
C LEU A 109 24.08 -8.36 2.26
N ASN A 110 24.90 -7.38 2.66
CA ASN A 110 24.55 -6.26 3.53
C ASN A 110 23.46 -5.39 2.92
N GLY A 111 22.57 -5.56 2.42
CA GLY A 111 21.45 -4.86 1.81
C GLY A 111 20.46 -5.85 1.25
N GLN A 112 20.78 -7.13 1.34
CA GLN A 112 19.84 -8.14 0.90
C GLN A 112 19.00 -8.67 2.04
N ASN A 113 17.89 -9.13 1.70
CA ASN A 113 16.73 -9.36 2.49
C ASN A 113 16.65 -10.78 3.01
N LEU A 114 16.33 -10.94 4.27
CA LEU A 114 15.80 -12.19 4.78
C LEU A 114 14.31 -12.29 4.44
N ALA A 115 13.87 -13.49 4.11
CA ALA A 115 12.45 -13.75 3.96
C ALA A 115 11.73 -13.40 5.28
N SER A 116 10.72 -12.55 5.18
CA SER A 116 9.87 -12.23 6.33
C SER A 116 8.77 -13.28 6.44
N PRO A 117 8.54 -13.88 7.60
CA PRO A 117 7.45 -14.84 7.80
C PRO A 117 6.07 -14.26 7.50
N SER A 118 5.91 -12.95 7.67
CA SER A 118 4.64 -12.25 7.40
C SER A 118 4.43 -11.87 5.94
N VAL A 119 5.46 -11.95 5.11
CA VAL A 119 5.43 -11.52 3.70
C VAL A 119 5.84 -12.65 2.76
N GLY A 120 6.05 -13.84 3.25
CA GLY A 120 6.50 -14.99 2.48
C GLY A 120 7.92 -14.80 1.94
N LEU A 121 8.10 -15.02 0.65
CA LEU A 121 9.41 -14.88 -0.02
C LEU A 121 9.82 -13.44 -0.33
N ALA A 122 9.06 -12.43 0.13
CA ALA A 122 9.42 -11.05 -0.11
C ALA A 122 10.68 -10.70 0.68
N SER A 123 11.63 -10.15 -0.02
CA SER A 123 12.88 -9.68 0.54
C SER A 123 12.77 -8.20 0.93
N LEU A 124 13.19 -7.88 2.15
CA LEU A 124 13.27 -6.50 2.65
C LEU A 124 14.72 -6.05 2.71
N PRO A 125 15.06 -4.86 2.23
CA PRO A 125 16.42 -4.36 2.34
C PRO A 125 16.84 -4.23 3.81
N TYR A 126 18.10 -4.55 4.08
CA TYR A 126 18.70 -4.31 5.38
C TYR A 126 18.90 -2.81 5.62
N ASP A 127 19.41 -2.12 4.60
CA ASP A 127 19.58 -0.68 4.64
C ASP A 127 18.49 -0.02 3.77
N PRO A 128 17.51 0.62 4.40
CA PRO A 128 16.46 1.30 3.65
C PRO A 128 17.00 2.60 3.08
N PHE A 129 17.22 2.69 1.79
CA PHE A 129 17.51 3.96 1.10
C PHE A 129 16.36 4.98 1.20
N THR A 130 15.53 4.85 2.23
CA THR A 130 14.36 5.68 2.50
C THR A 130 14.67 7.19 2.51
N PRO A 131 15.78 7.68 3.10
CA PRO A 131 16.11 9.10 3.03
C PRO A 131 16.27 9.61 1.60
N TYR A 132 16.82 8.81 0.71
CA TYR A 132 17.01 9.19 -0.71
C TYR A 132 15.68 9.13 -1.48
N LEU A 133 14.86 8.16 -1.21
CA LEU A 133 13.54 8.03 -1.83
C LEU A 133 12.57 9.12 -1.38
N GLN A 134 12.62 9.50 -0.11
CA GLN A 134 11.72 10.51 0.46
C GLN A 134 12.17 11.94 0.19
N LYS A 135 13.47 12.20 0.11
CA LYS A 135 14.04 13.56 0.04
C LYS A 135 14.66 13.91 -1.30
N ALA A 136 14.50 13.06 -2.31
CA ALA A 136 15.15 13.25 -3.61
C ALA A 136 16.65 13.64 -3.47
N ALA A 137 17.37 12.99 -2.57
CA ALA A 137 18.76 13.28 -2.32
C ALA A 137 19.61 12.88 -3.53
N VAL A 138 20.59 13.72 -3.87
CA VAL A 138 21.57 13.41 -4.92
C VAL A 138 22.61 12.46 -4.34
N ILE A 139 22.72 11.29 -4.96
CA ILE A 139 23.78 10.33 -4.62
C ILE A 139 25.00 10.67 -5.49
N GLY A 140 26.04 11.17 -4.87
CA GLY A 140 27.34 11.33 -5.53
C GLY A 140 28.06 9.98 -5.59
N VAL A 141 28.30 9.48 -6.80
CA VAL A 141 29.20 8.34 -7.00
C VAL A 141 30.62 8.89 -7.07
N GLY A 142 31.37 8.80 -5.98
CA GLY A 142 32.78 9.10 -5.98
C GLY A 142 33.58 8.00 -6.68
N ALA A 143 34.61 8.37 -7.44
CA ALA A 143 35.57 7.38 -7.92
C ALA A 143 36.23 6.69 -6.72
N PRO A 144 36.49 5.38 -6.78
CA PRO A 144 37.22 4.70 -5.72
C PRO A 144 38.64 5.30 -5.63
N SER A 145 39.00 5.71 -4.44
CA SER A 145 40.35 6.19 -4.11
C SER A 145 41.35 5.03 -4.09
#